data_887de1cd2fb5b8e2b8f24c79b39738d8
#
_entry.id   887de1cd2fb5b8e2b8f24c79b39738d8
#
_cell.length_a   1.000
_cell.length_b   1.000
_cell.length_c   1.000
_cell.angle_alpha   90.00
_cell.angle_beta   90.00
_cell.angle_gamma   90.00
#
_symmetry.space_group_name_H-M   'P 1'
#
loop_
_entity.id
_entity.type
_entity.pdbx_description
1 polymer ?
#
loop_
_entity_poly.entity_id
_entity_poly.type
_entity_poly.pdbx_seq_one_letter_code
_entity_poly.pdbx_strand_id
1 'polypeptide(L)'
;MQNHFNGMRRRVVITGLGMVSPIGNDVATNWQSMMAGECGVEPISKFDTTGFPSTIAAFVKGFDPLDYMDKRDARRMAPFLHFAVAAAHQAVTAAGLDFSLEDPTRVGVEIGSAIGGADVVEEQRVILEEKGVKKVNPTTIPALLINMPGCFVAINYDIRGPVNSSVTACATGISGIGEGMRRIVWGDADVMLVGGTESAITPVTIGAFGRLTALSTRNSTPKQAITPFDAERD
;
A
#
# COMPACT_ATOMS: atom_id res chain seq x y z
N MET A 1 24.47 19.42 -20.93
CA MET A 1 23.14 18.80 -20.87
C MET A 1 22.32 19.33 -22.04
N GLN A 2 22.31 18.65 -23.17
CA GLN A 2 21.51 19.07 -24.33
C GLN A 2 20.08 18.61 -24.13
N ASN A 3 19.15 19.55 -24.15
CA ASN A 3 17.71 19.32 -24.06
C ASN A 3 17.24 18.42 -25.22
N HIS A 4 16.97 17.16 -24.96
CA HIS A 4 16.31 16.24 -25.89
C HIS A 4 14.78 16.41 -25.87
N PHE A 5 14.29 17.65 -25.80
CA PHE A 5 12.88 17.95 -26.04
C PHE A 5 12.62 18.25 -27.52
N ASN A 6 12.91 17.27 -28.39
CA ASN A 6 12.40 17.29 -29.74
C ASN A 6 10.91 16.88 -29.70
N GLY A 7 10.02 17.86 -29.66
CA GLY A 7 8.63 17.91 -30.05
C GLY A 7 7.62 16.76 -29.81
N MET A 8 8.04 15.53 -29.59
CA MET A 8 7.15 14.41 -29.30
C MET A 8 7.39 13.91 -27.87
N ARG A 9 6.53 14.31 -26.94
CA ARG A 9 6.50 13.68 -25.61
C ARG A 9 6.17 12.19 -25.79
N ARG A 10 6.95 11.30 -25.13
CA ARG A 10 6.61 9.88 -25.05
C ARG A 10 5.19 9.73 -24.51
N ARG A 11 4.37 8.95 -25.19
CA ARG A 11 3.05 8.56 -24.66
C ARG A 11 3.27 7.48 -23.62
N VAL A 12 2.68 7.68 -22.44
CA VAL A 12 2.69 6.70 -21.35
C VAL A 12 1.29 6.12 -21.23
N VAL A 13 1.21 4.81 -21.10
CA VAL A 13 -0.05 4.07 -20.98
C VAL A 13 0.00 3.13 -19.77
N ILE A 14 -1.16 2.81 -19.22
CA ILE A 14 -1.31 1.80 -18.19
C ILE A 14 -1.52 0.46 -18.90
N THR A 15 -0.67 -0.52 -18.61
CA THR A 15 -0.70 -1.85 -19.24
C THR A 15 -1.21 -2.94 -18.31
N GLY A 16 -1.14 -2.73 -16.98
CA GLY A 16 -1.63 -3.68 -15.99
C GLY A 16 -2.05 -3.00 -14.72
N LEU A 17 -2.98 -3.62 -14.00
CA LEU A 17 -3.49 -3.16 -12.72
C LEU A 17 -3.43 -4.28 -11.70
N GLY A 18 -3.18 -3.92 -10.44
CA GLY A 18 -3.29 -4.80 -9.29
C GLY A 18 -3.91 -4.07 -8.11
N MET A 19 -4.73 -4.75 -7.34
CA MET A 19 -5.47 -4.15 -6.24
C MET A 19 -5.73 -5.16 -5.13
N VAL A 20 -5.51 -4.72 -3.89
CA VAL A 20 -5.95 -5.40 -2.67
C VAL A 20 -6.65 -4.35 -1.80
N SER A 21 -7.88 -4.64 -1.40
CA SER A 21 -8.66 -3.73 -0.56
C SER A 21 -9.63 -4.50 0.35
N PRO A 22 -10.30 -3.83 1.29
CA PRO A 22 -11.30 -4.46 2.16
C PRO A 22 -12.51 -5.08 1.44
N ILE A 23 -12.72 -4.78 0.15
CA ILE A 23 -13.83 -5.30 -0.66
C ILE A 23 -13.37 -6.28 -1.76
N GLY A 24 -12.07 -6.58 -1.85
CA GLY A 24 -11.55 -7.57 -2.79
C GLY A 24 -10.04 -7.68 -2.77
N ASN A 25 -9.52 -8.87 -3.11
CA ASN A 25 -8.09 -9.15 -3.13
C ASN A 25 -7.50 -9.15 -4.55
N ASP A 26 -8.28 -8.80 -5.56
CA ASP A 26 -7.87 -8.60 -6.95
C ASP A 26 -8.75 -7.53 -7.62
N VAL A 27 -8.35 -7.08 -8.81
CA VAL A 27 -9.03 -6.00 -9.55
C VAL A 27 -10.49 -6.39 -9.90
N ALA A 28 -10.72 -7.63 -10.32
CA ALA A 28 -12.05 -8.08 -10.76
C ALA A 28 -13.04 -8.12 -9.59
N THR A 29 -12.63 -8.69 -8.46
CA THR A 29 -13.44 -8.75 -7.23
C THR A 29 -13.71 -7.35 -6.69
N ASN A 30 -12.71 -6.48 -6.65
CA ASN A 30 -12.89 -5.08 -6.25
C ASN A 30 -13.92 -4.38 -7.14
N TRP A 31 -13.81 -4.53 -8.45
CA TRP A 31 -14.73 -3.92 -9.39
C TRP A 31 -16.17 -4.43 -9.22
N GLN A 32 -16.36 -5.74 -9.07
CA GLN A 32 -17.66 -6.34 -8.81
C GLN A 32 -18.27 -5.81 -7.51
N SER A 33 -17.51 -5.77 -6.43
CA SER A 33 -17.95 -5.26 -5.13
C SER A 33 -18.32 -3.76 -5.20
N MET A 34 -17.53 -2.95 -5.91
CA MET A 34 -17.86 -1.54 -6.15
C MET A 34 -19.16 -1.37 -6.92
N MET A 35 -19.37 -2.15 -7.98
CA MET A 35 -20.60 -2.11 -8.78
C MET A 35 -21.83 -2.59 -7.99
N ALA A 36 -21.64 -3.50 -7.04
CA ALA A 36 -22.69 -3.98 -6.13
C ALA A 36 -22.97 -3.02 -4.96
N GLY A 37 -22.15 -1.95 -4.78
CA GLY A 37 -22.28 -1.04 -3.64
C GLY A 37 -21.84 -1.65 -2.31
N GLU A 38 -20.94 -2.66 -2.36
CA GLU A 38 -20.44 -3.30 -1.14
C GLU A 38 -19.58 -2.34 -0.32
N CYS A 39 -19.76 -2.38 1.00
CA CYS A 39 -19.01 -1.59 1.95
C CYS A 39 -18.16 -2.52 2.84
N GLY A 40 -16.85 -2.29 2.87
CA GLY A 40 -15.89 -3.06 3.67
C GLY A 40 -15.81 -2.67 5.14
N VAL A 41 -16.51 -1.61 5.56
CA VAL A 41 -16.44 -1.10 6.95
C VAL A 41 -17.20 -2.02 7.90
N GLU A 42 -16.56 -2.35 9.02
CA GLU A 42 -17.09 -3.22 10.08
C GLU A 42 -16.54 -2.81 11.46
N PRO A 43 -17.11 -3.30 12.56
CA PRO A 43 -16.53 -3.10 13.87
C PRO A 43 -15.10 -3.62 13.96
N ILE A 44 -14.23 -2.87 14.63
CA ILE A 44 -12.84 -3.28 14.85
C ILE A 44 -12.83 -4.45 15.83
N SER A 45 -12.24 -5.58 15.39
CA SER A 45 -12.10 -6.80 16.19
C SER A 45 -10.65 -7.14 16.56
N LYS A 46 -9.67 -6.41 16.01
CA LYS A 46 -8.25 -6.70 16.19
C LYS A 46 -7.67 -6.22 17.52
N PHE A 47 -8.33 -5.24 18.16
CA PHE A 47 -7.91 -4.68 19.45
C PHE A 47 -9.11 -4.10 20.19
N ASP A 48 -8.96 -3.87 21.50
CA ASP A 48 -9.98 -3.25 22.33
C ASP A 48 -10.16 -1.77 21.97
N THR A 49 -11.39 -1.40 21.59
CA THR A 49 -11.77 -0.04 21.22
C THR A 49 -12.53 0.71 22.32
N THR A 50 -12.54 0.20 23.56
CA THR A 50 -13.17 0.86 24.69
C THR A 50 -12.64 2.27 24.87
N GLY A 51 -13.52 3.26 24.85
CA GLY A 51 -13.17 4.68 24.97
C GLY A 51 -12.70 5.36 23.68
N PHE A 52 -12.65 4.64 22.55
CA PHE A 52 -12.33 5.26 21.25
C PHE A 52 -13.55 5.99 20.68
N PRO A 53 -13.37 7.17 20.06
CA PRO A 53 -14.47 7.88 19.38
C PRO A 53 -15.04 7.09 18.20
N SER A 54 -14.17 6.42 17.43
CA SER A 54 -14.53 5.54 16.33
C SER A 54 -14.11 4.10 16.65
N THR A 55 -15.02 3.15 16.48
CA THR A 55 -14.81 1.72 16.74
C THR A 55 -14.98 0.87 15.49
N ILE A 56 -14.94 1.51 14.31
CA ILE A 56 -15.16 0.90 13.01
C ILE A 56 -13.96 1.17 12.08
N ALA A 57 -13.67 0.19 11.23
CA ALA A 57 -12.63 0.30 10.19
C ALA A 57 -12.90 -0.69 9.06
N ALA A 58 -12.14 -0.59 7.97
CA ALA A 58 -12.23 -1.53 6.84
C ALA A 58 -10.93 -2.31 6.71
N PHE A 59 -10.97 -3.61 6.98
CA PHE A 59 -9.83 -4.52 6.91
C PHE A 59 -9.86 -5.35 5.63
N VAL A 60 -8.69 -5.64 5.09
CA VAL A 60 -8.53 -6.69 4.06
C VAL A 60 -8.89 -8.05 4.67
N LYS A 61 -9.70 -8.83 3.95
CA LYS A 61 -10.24 -10.13 4.38
C LYS A 61 -9.82 -11.23 3.43
N GLY A 62 -9.62 -12.45 3.95
CA GLY A 62 -9.32 -13.61 3.13
C GLY A 62 -8.03 -13.49 2.31
N PHE A 63 -7.10 -12.66 2.72
CA PHE A 63 -5.81 -12.48 2.06
C PHE A 63 -4.75 -13.37 2.72
N ASP A 64 -4.08 -14.19 1.91
CA ASP A 64 -2.92 -14.97 2.36
C ASP A 64 -1.67 -14.45 1.63
N PRO A 65 -0.68 -13.90 2.35
CA PRO A 65 0.57 -13.47 1.72
C PRO A 65 1.34 -14.63 1.08
N LEU A 66 1.10 -15.88 1.48
CA LEU A 66 1.79 -17.05 0.93
C LEU A 66 1.40 -17.34 -0.53
N ASP A 67 0.32 -16.77 -1.03
CA ASP A 67 -0.03 -16.82 -2.45
C ASP A 67 0.94 -16.00 -3.33
N TYR A 68 1.71 -15.07 -2.72
CA TYR A 68 2.55 -14.09 -3.43
C TYR A 68 4.02 -14.09 -3.00
N MET A 69 4.36 -14.70 -1.88
CA MET A 69 5.71 -14.70 -1.33
C MET A 69 5.98 -15.91 -0.47
N ASP A 70 7.23 -16.22 -0.22
CA ASP A 70 7.60 -17.33 0.66
C ASP A 70 7.30 -17.02 2.14
N LYS A 71 7.21 -18.10 2.95
CA LYS A 71 6.89 -18.02 4.39
C LYS A 71 7.92 -17.23 5.19
N ARG A 72 9.18 -17.18 4.74
CA ARG A 72 10.24 -16.46 5.43
C ARG A 72 10.04 -14.95 5.24
N ASP A 73 9.75 -14.54 4.04
CA ASP A 73 9.54 -13.14 3.71
C ASP A 73 8.20 -12.63 4.28
N ALA A 74 7.13 -13.42 4.19
CA ALA A 74 5.86 -13.10 4.83
C ALA A 74 5.99 -12.83 6.35
N ARG A 75 6.87 -13.56 7.06
CA ARG A 75 7.11 -13.35 8.49
C ARG A 75 7.96 -12.12 8.82
N ARG A 76 8.70 -11.60 7.86
CA ARG A 76 9.62 -10.46 8.05
C ARG A 76 9.02 -9.14 7.63
N MET A 77 7.94 -9.20 6.85
CA MET A 77 7.26 -8.05 6.28
C MET A 77 6.02 -7.69 7.10
N ALA A 78 5.70 -6.39 7.16
CA ALA A 78 4.42 -5.91 7.65
C ALA A 78 3.31 -6.04 6.58
N PRO A 79 2.01 -6.02 6.96
CA PRO A 79 0.91 -6.19 6.02
C PRO A 79 0.90 -5.23 4.83
N PHE A 80 1.30 -3.96 5.00
CA PHE A 80 1.37 -3.02 3.88
C PHE A 80 2.39 -3.45 2.80
N LEU A 81 3.46 -4.14 3.18
CA LEU A 81 4.42 -4.76 2.24
C LEU A 81 3.79 -5.94 1.51
N HIS A 82 3.02 -6.79 2.21
CA HIS A 82 2.31 -7.91 1.60
C HIS A 82 1.34 -7.43 0.51
N PHE A 83 0.57 -6.39 0.80
CA PHE A 83 -0.40 -5.83 -0.15
C PHE A 83 0.28 -5.24 -1.38
N ALA A 84 1.41 -4.54 -1.20
CA ALA A 84 2.17 -3.99 -2.31
C ALA A 84 2.71 -5.08 -3.24
N VAL A 85 3.30 -6.14 -2.68
CA VAL A 85 3.85 -7.26 -3.47
C VAL A 85 2.74 -7.98 -4.22
N ALA A 86 1.59 -8.24 -3.57
CA ALA A 86 0.44 -8.87 -4.20
C ALA A 86 -0.12 -8.02 -5.35
N ALA A 87 -0.32 -6.72 -5.13
CA ALA A 87 -0.81 -5.82 -6.17
C ALA A 87 0.19 -5.68 -7.33
N ALA A 88 1.50 -5.61 -7.03
CA ALA A 88 2.53 -5.58 -8.08
C ALA A 88 2.52 -6.87 -8.90
N HIS A 89 2.39 -8.04 -8.26
CA HIS A 89 2.28 -9.33 -8.95
C HIS A 89 1.08 -9.38 -9.91
N GLN A 90 -0.08 -8.92 -9.44
CA GLN A 90 -1.29 -8.83 -10.27
C GLN A 90 -1.07 -7.90 -11.48
N ALA A 91 -0.49 -6.71 -11.25
CA ALA A 91 -0.25 -5.73 -12.31
C ALA A 91 0.73 -6.28 -13.37
N VAL A 92 1.81 -6.93 -12.96
CA VAL A 92 2.79 -7.59 -13.85
C VAL A 92 2.12 -8.68 -14.67
N THR A 93 1.35 -9.54 -14.02
CA THR A 93 0.60 -10.63 -14.68
C THR A 93 -0.41 -10.08 -15.69
N ALA A 94 -1.19 -9.07 -15.31
CA ALA A 94 -2.18 -8.45 -16.17
C ALA A 94 -1.55 -7.73 -17.38
N ALA A 95 -0.35 -7.17 -17.21
CA ALA A 95 0.40 -6.56 -18.29
C ALA A 95 1.04 -7.58 -19.26
N GLY A 96 1.13 -8.86 -18.87
CA GLY A 96 1.91 -9.87 -19.61
C GLY A 96 3.40 -9.52 -19.66
N LEU A 97 3.91 -8.82 -18.66
CA LEU A 97 5.29 -8.35 -18.62
C LEU A 97 6.24 -9.51 -18.28
N ASP A 98 7.16 -9.80 -19.21
CA ASP A 98 8.22 -10.80 -19.02
C ASP A 98 9.55 -10.09 -18.78
N PHE A 99 10.02 -10.07 -17.54
CA PHE A 99 11.28 -9.40 -17.16
C PHE A 99 12.51 -10.03 -17.80
N SER A 100 12.44 -11.27 -18.30
CA SER A 100 13.56 -11.90 -19.02
C SER A 100 13.83 -11.26 -20.39
N LEU A 101 12.85 -10.54 -20.93
CA LEU A 101 12.91 -9.85 -22.21
C LEU A 101 13.20 -8.34 -22.07
N GLU A 102 13.18 -7.84 -20.83
CA GLU A 102 13.38 -6.42 -20.54
C GLU A 102 14.81 -6.13 -20.10
N ASP A 103 15.29 -4.93 -20.39
CA ASP A 103 16.51 -4.41 -19.78
C ASP A 103 16.18 -4.01 -18.30
N PRO A 104 16.73 -4.72 -17.30
CA PRO A 104 16.40 -4.45 -15.89
C PRO A 104 16.77 -3.03 -15.45
N THR A 105 17.70 -2.36 -16.13
CA THR A 105 18.09 -0.97 -15.85
C THR A 105 17.09 0.04 -16.41
N ARG A 106 16.16 -0.41 -17.27
CA ARG A 106 15.11 0.39 -17.90
C ARG A 106 13.73 0.16 -17.26
N VAL A 107 13.63 -0.74 -16.28
CA VAL A 107 12.43 -0.95 -15.46
C VAL A 107 12.64 -0.31 -14.10
N GLY A 108 11.66 0.44 -13.63
CA GLY A 108 11.71 1.11 -12.32
C GLY A 108 10.48 0.86 -11.45
N VAL A 109 10.57 1.34 -10.21
CA VAL A 109 9.49 1.23 -9.19
C VAL A 109 9.29 2.56 -8.49
N GLU A 110 8.03 2.98 -8.34
CA GLU A 110 7.63 4.14 -7.55
C GLU A 110 6.41 3.74 -6.69
N ILE A 111 6.66 3.06 -5.58
CA ILE A 111 5.62 2.60 -4.64
C ILE A 111 5.95 3.12 -3.25
N GLY A 112 5.02 3.87 -2.67
CA GLY A 112 5.17 4.47 -1.35
C GLY A 112 4.07 4.07 -0.38
N SER A 113 4.23 4.51 0.87
CA SER A 113 3.26 4.43 1.96
C SER A 113 3.27 5.75 2.72
N ALA A 114 2.15 6.10 3.34
CA ALA A 114 2.07 7.33 4.14
C ALA A 114 2.62 7.15 5.56
N ILE A 115 2.33 6.01 6.18
CA ILE A 115 2.66 5.72 7.58
C ILE A 115 3.62 4.53 7.68
N GLY A 116 3.54 3.58 6.75
CA GLY A 116 4.38 2.38 6.77
C GLY A 116 3.97 1.39 7.86
N GLY A 117 4.95 0.71 8.46
CA GLY A 117 4.74 -0.32 9.47
C GLY A 117 4.50 0.22 10.89
N ALA A 118 3.48 1.07 11.08
CA ALA A 118 3.09 1.56 12.41
C ALA A 118 2.73 0.42 13.36
N ASP A 119 2.06 -0.61 12.88
CA ASP A 119 1.72 -1.84 13.61
C ASP A 119 2.97 -2.53 14.16
N VAL A 120 4.03 -2.61 13.34
CA VAL A 120 5.31 -3.20 13.76
C VAL A 120 5.93 -2.38 14.90
N VAL A 121 5.92 -1.06 14.80
CA VAL A 121 6.49 -0.20 15.87
C VAL A 121 5.73 -0.36 17.16
N GLU A 122 4.40 -0.36 17.12
CA GLU A 122 3.56 -0.53 18.31
C GLU A 122 3.78 -1.89 18.97
N GLU A 123 3.82 -2.97 18.18
CA GLU A 123 4.09 -4.32 18.68
C GLU A 123 5.50 -4.44 19.30
N GLN A 124 6.52 -3.97 18.59
CA GLN A 124 7.90 -4.09 19.05
C GLN A 124 8.19 -3.21 20.26
N ARG A 125 7.48 -2.09 20.43
CA ARG A 125 7.52 -1.30 21.65
C ARG A 125 7.07 -2.09 22.87
N VAL A 126 5.94 -2.80 22.76
CA VAL A 126 5.43 -3.66 23.84
C VAL A 126 6.41 -4.79 24.14
N ILE A 127 6.96 -5.44 23.12
CA ILE A 127 7.96 -6.51 23.28
C ILE A 127 9.21 -5.97 24.00
N LEU A 128 9.66 -4.78 23.65
CA LEU A 128 10.83 -4.14 24.30
C LEU A 128 10.58 -3.91 25.78
N GLU A 129 9.40 -3.41 26.15
CA GLU A 129 9.05 -3.11 27.54
C GLU A 129 8.85 -4.37 28.39
N GLU A 130 8.13 -5.37 27.86
CA GLU A 130 7.79 -6.58 28.59
C GLU A 130 8.91 -7.62 28.62
N LYS A 131 9.69 -7.75 27.50
CA LYS A 131 10.60 -8.88 27.27
C LYS A 131 12.06 -8.44 27.09
N GLY A 132 12.30 -7.14 27.00
CA GLY A 132 13.63 -6.54 26.85
C GLY A 132 14.19 -6.59 25.41
N VAL A 133 15.27 -5.85 25.20
CA VAL A 133 15.87 -5.61 23.87
C VAL A 133 16.26 -6.87 23.10
N LYS A 134 16.64 -7.96 23.79
CA LYS A 134 17.02 -9.24 23.16
C LYS A 134 15.85 -9.93 22.44
N LYS A 135 14.62 -9.51 22.68
CA LYS A 135 13.40 -10.09 22.09
C LYS A 135 12.83 -9.22 20.97
N VAL A 136 13.34 -8.02 20.79
CA VAL A 136 12.97 -7.16 19.65
C VAL A 136 13.34 -7.85 18.34
N ASN A 137 12.42 -7.87 17.38
CA ASN A 137 12.65 -8.50 16.09
C ASN A 137 13.74 -7.74 15.29
N PRO A 138 14.82 -8.40 14.85
CA PRO A 138 15.89 -7.75 14.08
C PRO A 138 15.41 -7.21 12.72
N THR A 139 14.29 -7.68 12.19
CA THR A 139 13.69 -7.18 10.93
C THR A 139 12.73 -6.00 11.13
N THR A 140 12.59 -5.48 12.36
CA THR A 140 11.72 -4.34 12.68
C THR A 140 11.96 -3.15 11.76
N ILE A 141 13.22 -2.77 11.57
CA ILE A 141 13.54 -1.59 10.74
C ILE A 141 13.14 -1.79 9.27
N PRO A 142 13.56 -2.87 8.56
CA PRO A 142 13.05 -3.11 7.21
C PRO A 142 11.52 -3.23 7.12
N ALA A 143 10.86 -3.79 8.13
CA ALA A 143 9.42 -3.98 8.13
C ALA A 143 8.62 -2.68 8.33
N LEU A 144 9.24 -1.62 8.88
CA LEU A 144 8.54 -0.35 9.14
C LEU A 144 8.75 0.72 8.06
N LEU A 145 9.84 0.64 7.29
CA LEU A 145 10.24 1.73 6.39
C LEU A 145 9.27 1.87 5.20
N ILE A 146 8.84 3.10 4.94
CA ILE A 146 7.84 3.46 3.93
C ILE A 146 8.28 3.22 2.48
N ASN A 147 9.58 3.11 2.21
CA ASN A 147 10.14 2.80 0.88
C ASN A 147 10.29 1.30 0.61
N MET A 148 10.16 0.47 1.64
CA MET A 148 10.38 -0.98 1.50
C MET A 148 9.41 -1.67 0.54
N PRO A 149 8.13 -1.26 0.38
CA PRO A 149 7.27 -1.83 -0.65
C PRO A 149 7.89 -1.78 -2.05
N GLY A 150 8.40 -0.62 -2.46
CA GLY A 150 9.09 -0.47 -3.74
C GLY A 150 10.39 -1.28 -3.81
N CYS A 151 11.17 -1.29 -2.72
CA CYS A 151 12.42 -2.07 -2.65
C CYS A 151 12.16 -3.59 -2.76
N PHE A 152 11.15 -4.12 -2.06
CA PHE A 152 10.81 -5.55 -2.16
C PHE A 152 10.33 -5.95 -3.55
N VAL A 153 9.48 -5.13 -4.17
CA VAL A 153 9.06 -5.35 -5.56
C VAL A 153 10.27 -5.34 -6.49
N ALA A 154 11.19 -4.39 -6.34
CA ALA A 154 12.41 -4.32 -7.15
C ALA A 154 13.30 -5.56 -6.98
N ILE A 155 13.47 -6.05 -5.73
CA ILE A 155 14.24 -7.26 -5.44
C ILE A 155 13.60 -8.50 -6.07
N ASN A 156 12.27 -8.64 -5.94
CA ASN A 156 11.56 -9.82 -6.44
C ASN A 156 11.65 -9.97 -7.97
N TYR A 157 11.75 -8.86 -8.69
CA TYR A 157 11.80 -8.86 -10.17
C TYR A 157 13.17 -8.48 -10.75
N ASP A 158 14.22 -8.41 -9.92
CA ASP A 158 15.59 -7.97 -10.34
C ASP A 158 15.58 -6.63 -11.08
N ILE A 159 14.71 -5.71 -10.67
CA ILE A 159 14.62 -4.36 -11.22
C ILE A 159 15.82 -3.54 -10.77
N ARG A 160 16.52 -2.91 -11.73
CA ARG A 160 17.77 -2.16 -11.50
C ARG A 160 17.71 -0.72 -12.01
N GLY A 161 16.58 -0.29 -12.53
CA GLY A 161 16.31 1.10 -12.90
C GLY A 161 15.95 1.95 -11.69
N PRO A 162 15.27 3.10 -11.88
CA PRO A 162 14.93 4.00 -10.80
C PRO A 162 13.99 3.32 -9.77
N VAL A 163 14.39 3.28 -8.50
CA VAL A 163 13.55 2.82 -7.38
C VAL A 163 13.39 3.97 -6.41
N ASN A 164 12.15 4.41 -6.21
CA ASN A 164 11.85 5.54 -5.35
C ASN A 164 10.50 5.37 -4.64
N SER A 165 10.20 6.26 -3.69
CA SER A 165 8.94 6.23 -2.92
C SER A 165 8.55 7.64 -2.55
N SER A 166 7.63 8.22 -3.29
CA SER A 166 7.00 9.50 -2.91
C SER A 166 6.12 9.31 -1.69
N VAL A 167 6.10 10.32 -0.84
CA VAL A 167 5.25 10.35 0.36
C VAL A 167 4.47 11.65 0.38
N THR A 168 3.18 11.57 0.08
CA THR A 168 2.25 12.69 0.06
C THR A 168 0.97 12.36 0.84
N ALA A 169 1.15 11.70 1.99
CA ALA A 169 0.07 11.20 2.84
C ALA A 169 -0.93 10.35 2.04
N CYS A 170 -2.24 10.59 2.16
CA CYS A 170 -3.28 9.84 1.45
C CYS A 170 -3.18 9.91 -0.10
N ALA A 171 -2.45 10.89 -0.63
CA ALA A 171 -2.24 11.04 -2.07
C ALA A 171 -1.00 10.30 -2.61
N THR A 172 -0.28 9.54 -1.76
CA THR A 172 0.97 8.84 -2.12
C THR A 172 0.83 7.99 -3.38
N GLY A 173 -0.24 7.19 -3.48
CA GLY A 173 -0.46 6.33 -4.65
C GLY A 173 -0.62 7.10 -5.96
N ILE A 174 -1.39 8.20 -5.94
CA ILE A 174 -1.57 9.08 -7.12
C ILE A 174 -0.27 9.81 -7.47
N SER A 175 0.47 10.28 -6.46
CA SER A 175 1.78 10.91 -6.66
C SER A 175 2.77 9.94 -7.30
N GLY A 176 2.78 8.68 -6.85
CA GLY A 176 3.62 7.63 -7.44
C GLY A 176 3.33 7.40 -8.93
N ILE A 177 2.06 7.40 -9.35
CA ILE A 177 1.67 7.31 -10.75
C ILE A 177 2.25 8.50 -11.56
N GLY A 178 2.11 9.71 -11.02
CA GLY A 178 2.63 10.93 -11.66
C GLY A 178 4.15 10.93 -11.80
N GLU A 179 4.88 10.52 -10.76
CA GLU A 179 6.34 10.44 -10.80
C GLU A 179 6.83 9.34 -11.74
N GLY A 180 6.21 8.15 -11.72
CA GLY A 180 6.55 7.10 -12.67
C GLY A 180 6.31 7.49 -14.12
N MET A 181 5.20 8.20 -14.41
CA MET A 181 4.95 8.77 -15.73
C MET A 181 6.09 9.73 -16.14
N ARG A 182 6.55 10.60 -15.24
CA ARG A 182 7.66 11.53 -15.50
C ARG A 182 8.96 10.79 -15.84
N ARG A 183 9.29 9.71 -15.11
CA ARG A 183 10.49 8.89 -15.38
C ARG A 183 10.48 8.33 -16.80
N ILE A 184 9.33 7.84 -17.27
CA ILE A 184 9.21 7.35 -18.65
C ILE A 184 9.32 8.51 -19.65
N VAL A 185 8.64 9.63 -19.42
CA VAL A 185 8.70 10.80 -20.31
C VAL A 185 10.10 11.36 -20.43
N TRP A 186 10.87 11.39 -19.34
CA TRP A 186 12.25 11.88 -19.33
C TRP A 186 13.25 10.86 -19.87
N GLY A 187 12.85 9.61 -20.07
CA GLY A 187 13.71 8.56 -20.59
C GLY A 187 14.58 7.88 -19.54
N ASP A 188 14.28 8.06 -18.25
CA ASP A 188 14.98 7.36 -17.17
C ASP A 188 14.61 5.86 -17.15
N ALA A 189 13.37 5.53 -17.52
CA ALA A 189 12.85 4.17 -17.61
C ALA A 189 11.94 4.02 -18.84
N ASP A 190 11.66 2.78 -19.22
CA ASP A 190 10.68 2.42 -20.24
C ASP A 190 9.42 1.77 -19.63
N VAL A 191 9.59 1.13 -18.47
CA VAL A 191 8.50 0.55 -17.67
C VAL A 191 8.62 1.04 -16.22
N MET A 192 7.48 1.36 -15.60
CA MET A 192 7.42 1.72 -14.17
C MET A 192 6.29 0.96 -13.48
N LEU A 193 6.61 0.26 -12.40
CA LEU A 193 5.63 -0.24 -11.43
C LEU A 193 5.33 0.88 -10.44
N VAL A 194 4.09 1.35 -10.38
CA VAL A 194 3.74 2.55 -9.62
C VAL A 194 2.52 2.34 -8.73
N GLY A 195 2.47 2.99 -7.58
CA GLY A 195 1.31 2.90 -6.71
C GLY A 195 1.56 3.32 -5.28
N GLY A 196 0.68 2.87 -4.39
CA GLY A 196 0.78 3.07 -2.96
C GLY A 196 0.14 1.94 -2.18
N THR A 197 0.53 1.80 -0.93
CA THR A 197 0.05 0.77 -0.03
C THR A 197 -0.04 1.29 1.40
N GLU A 198 -0.99 0.77 2.20
CA GLU A 198 -1.13 1.13 3.61
C GLU A 198 -1.79 0.01 4.42
N SER A 199 -1.44 -0.11 5.71
CA SER A 199 -2.11 -1.01 6.66
C SER A 199 -2.19 -0.42 8.07
N ALA A 200 -2.40 0.87 8.18
CA ALA A 200 -2.27 1.65 9.41
C ALA A 200 -3.48 1.58 10.36
N ILE A 201 -4.23 0.47 10.40
CA ILE A 201 -5.33 0.30 11.37
C ILE A 201 -4.76 -0.28 12.67
N THR A 202 -4.26 0.61 13.51
CA THR A 202 -3.64 0.30 14.80
C THR A 202 -4.30 1.10 15.93
N PRO A 203 -4.14 0.72 17.20
CA PRO A 203 -4.67 1.50 18.33
C PRO A 203 -4.25 2.96 18.30
N VAL A 204 -2.95 3.24 18.07
CA VAL A 204 -2.45 4.62 18.07
C VAL A 204 -3.00 5.41 16.90
N THR A 205 -3.03 4.85 15.69
CA THR A 205 -3.53 5.59 14.51
C THR A 205 -5.02 5.84 14.57
N ILE A 206 -5.84 4.87 14.98
CA ILE A 206 -7.28 5.05 15.16
C ILE A 206 -7.56 6.06 16.28
N GLY A 207 -6.84 5.96 17.40
CA GLY A 207 -6.94 6.94 18.49
C GLY A 207 -6.57 8.36 18.04
N ALA A 208 -5.47 8.52 17.33
CA ALA A 208 -5.00 9.81 16.84
C ALA A 208 -5.97 10.45 15.84
N PHE A 209 -6.40 9.71 14.81
CA PHE A 209 -7.38 10.21 13.84
C PHE A 209 -8.75 10.47 14.47
N GLY A 210 -9.17 9.66 15.46
CA GLY A 210 -10.37 9.91 16.23
C GLY A 210 -10.30 11.21 17.04
N ARG A 211 -9.15 11.50 17.66
CA ARG A 211 -8.89 12.78 18.37
C ARG A 211 -8.81 13.99 17.44
N LEU A 212 -8.41 13.79 16.19
CA LEU A 212 -8.46 14.81 15.14
C LEU A 212 -9.87 15.06 14.61
N THR A 213 -10.89 14.30 15.08
CA THR A 213 -12.25 14.31 14.50
C THR A 213 -12.28 14.01 12.99
N ALA A 214 -11.35 13.18 12.53
CA ALA A 214 -11.21 12.81 11.12
C ALA A 214 -11.83 11.43 10.80
N LEU A 215 -12.38 10.76 11.80
CA LEU A 215 -13.08 9.49 11.66
C LEU A 215 -14.56 9.65 12.00
N SER A 216 -15.39 8.96 11.23
CA SER A 216 -16.82 8.86 11.54
C SER A 216 -17.07 8.22 12.91
N THR A 217 -18.04 8.75 13.62
CA THR A 217 -18.51 8.23 14.92
C THR A 217 -19.78 7.40 14.80
N ARG A 218 -20.23 7.08 13.59
CA ARG A 218 -21.42 6.24 13.30
C ARG A 218 -21.17 4.76 13.56
N ASN A 219 -20.71 4.46 14.77
CA ASN A 219 -20.31 3.12 15.19
C ASN A 219 -21.42 2.07 15.12
N SER A 220 -22.68 2.48 15.29
CA SER A 220 -23.85 1.60 15.22
C SER A 220 -24.27 1.24 13.79
N THR A 221 -23.82 2.01 12.79
CA THR A 221 -24.17 1.82 11.39
C THR A 221 -22.93 1.83 10.49
N PRO A 222 -21.99 0.88 10.66
CA PRO A 222 -20.67 0.90 9.99
C PRO A 222 -20.75 1.06 8.48
N LYS A 223 -21.70 0.36 7.83
CA LYS A 223 -21.87 0.40 6.37
C LYS A 223 -22.38 1.73 5.84
N GLN A 224 -22.89 2.61 6.70
CA GLN A 224 -23.39 3.95 6.37
C GLN A 224 -22.46 5.07 6.88
N ALA A 225 -21.32 4.69 7.47
CA ALA A 225 -20.41 5.64 8.11
C ALA A 225 -19.55 6.43 7.10
N ILE A 226 -19.34 5.89 5.89
CA ILE A 226 -18.53 6.55 4.86
C ILE A 226 -19.46 7.25 3.86
N THR A 227 -19.50 8.56 3.96
CA THR A 227 -20.35 9.43 3.12
C THR A 227 -19.54 10.60 2.58
N PRO A 228 -18.48 10.35 1.75
CA PRO A 228 -17.63 11.41 1.25
C PRO A 228 -18.45 12.38 0.40
N PHE A 229 -18.19 13.70 0.58
CA PHE A 229 -18.89 14.79 -0.07
C PHE A 229 -20.38 14.97 0.31
N ASP A 230 -20.95 14.13 1.17
CA ASP A 230 -22.30 14.29 1.69
C ASP A 230 -22.38 15.49 2.65
N ALA A 231 -23.51 16.21 2.63
CA ALA A 231 -23.75 17.31 3.55
C ALA A 231 -23.88 16.85 5.02
N GLU A 232 -24.34 15.61 5.23
CA GLU A 232 -24.53 15.01 6.55
C GLU A 232 -23.36 14.15 7.01
N ARG A 233 -22.20 14.20 6.34
CA ARG A 233 -21.00 13.49 6.83
C ARG A 233 -20.58 14.00 8.21
N ASP A 234 -20.12 13.15 9.04
CA ASP A 234 -19.55 13.45 10.37
C ASP A 234 -18.01 13.43 10.34
#